data_17601e2f13fc562c2ff235ff864a296f
#
_entry.id   17601e2f13fc562c2ff235ff864a296f
#
_cell.length_a   1.000
_cell.length_b   1.000
_cell.length_c   1.000
_cell.angle_alpha   90.00
_cell.angle_beta   90.00
_cell.angle_gamma   90.00
#
_symmetry.space_group_name_H-M   'P 1'
#
loop_
_entity.id
_entity.type
_entity.pdbx_description
1 polymer ?
#
loop_
_entity_poly.entity_id
_entity_poly.type
_entity_poly.pdbx_seq_one_letter_code
_entity_poly.pdbx_strand_id
1 'polypeptide(L)'
;MSRIVQGIAKFIYRAGSNYGKNSFFFIESVGESLPYADYLVERTRTKNDTKSIYVFEYVRGGKGHIECDGKSYTVQKGDFYFLNRLHTHLYYSDREDPYSKVWINAGGRLLDGLVNACGLTNGALVIRDSHTLLFFERMKTALSAANADNTEEVMAECAKIMCDLILTVYEEHRKEQRSTVGTAERIKDYIDSGLSYNVSLDDIAQHFYLNKSYIISIFSAKYGYTPKQYIISRKMSAARTMLEENMYGIADIADILHFSSSQHFSSSFKKNV
;
A
#
# COMPACT_ATOMS: atom_id res chain seq x y z
N MET A 1 -11.51 -18.16 15.03
CA MET A 1 -12.84 -17.48 15.03
C MET A 1 -12.59 -16.03 14.72
N SER A 2 -13.29 -15.49 13.74
CA SER A 2 -13.19 -14.05 13.45
C SER A 2 -13.80 -13.23 14.59
N ARG A 3 -13.09 -12.22 15.07
CA ARG A 3 -13.59 -11.30 16.09
C ARG A 3 -14.04 -9.99 15.42
N ILE A 4 -15.27 -9.57 15.69
CA ILE A 4 -15.84 -8.35 15.14
C ILE A 4 -16.42 -7.52 16.26
N VAL A 5 -15.89 -6.31 16.46
CA VAL A 5 -16.43 -5.26 17.33
C VAL A 5 -16.77 -4.08 16.42
N GLN A 6 -18.03 -3.99 16.03
CA GLN A 6 -18.49 -3.02 15.05
C GLN A 6 -19.23 -1.87 15.70
N GLY A 7 -18.73 -0.97 16.37
CA GLY A 7 -19.39 0.22 16.88
C GLY A 7 -20.77 0.59 16.23
N ILE A 8 -21.03 1.82 15.99
CA ILE A 8 -22.27 2.29 15.32
C ILE A 8 -22.10 2.13 13.81
N ALA A 9 -22.54 0.99 13.27
CA ALA A 9 -22.56 0.71 11.84
C ALA A 9 -23.98 0.79 11.29
N LYS A 10 -24.16 1.53 10.20
CA LYS A 10 -25.42 1.59 9.45
C LYS A 10 -25.27 0.71 8.20
N PHE A 11 -25.97 -0.41 8.18
CA PHE A 11 -26.08 -1.24 6.98
C PHE A 11 -27.04 -0.57 6.00
N ILE A 12 -26.59 -0.44 4.76
CA ILE A 12 -27.41 -0.01 3.62
C ILE A 12 -28.01 -1.24 2.96
N TYR A 13 -27.23 -2.31 2.89
CA TYR A 13 -27.62 -3.60 2.36
C TYR A 13 -26.92 -4.72 3.10
N ARG A 14 -27.63 -5.82 3.34
CA ARG A 14 -27.08 -7.07 3.84
C ARG A 14 -27.80 -8.24 3.18
N ALA A 15 -27.03 -9.09 2.50
CA ALA A 15 -27.58 -10.27 1.85
C ALA A 15 -28.09 -11.30 2.87
N GLY A 16 -29.12 -12.03 2.49
CA GLY A 16 -29.50 -13.27 3.17
C GLY A 16 -28.41 -14.36 3.02
N SER A 17 -28.60 -15.52 3.66
CA SER A 17 -27.56 -16.56 3.79
C SER A 17 -27.26 -17.40 2.53
N ASN A 18 -27.84 -17.09 1.38
CA ASN A 18 -27.82 -17.95 0.17
C ASN A 18 -26.72 -17.65 -0.85
N TYR A 19 -25.61 -16.99 -0.47
CA TYR A 19 -24.46 -16.82 -1.33
C TYR A 19 -23.32 -17.75 -0.93
N GLY A 20 -22.51 -18.16 -1.88
CA GLY A 20 -21.40 -19.07 -1.63
C GLY A 20 -20.30 -18.99 -2.69
N LYS A 21 -19.26 -19.78 -2.49
CA LYS A 21 -18.03 -19.81 -3.31
C LYS A 21 -18.27 -20.01 -4.82
N ASN A 22 -19.39 -20.62 -5.19
CA ASN A 22 -19.74 -20.88 -6.59
C ASN A 22 -20.62 -19.80 -7.22
N SER A 23 -21.02 -18.78 -6.48
CA SER A 23 -21.80 -17.66 -7.03
C SER A 23 -20.98 -16.93 -8.09
N PHE A 24 -21.66 -16.51 -9.17
CA PHE A 24 -21.01 -15.68 -10.19
C PHE A 24 -20.58 -14.33 -9.59
N PHE A 25 -21.50 -13.67 -8.90
CA PHE A 25 -21.29 -12.39 -8.20
C PHE A 25 -22.28 -12.28 -7.05
N PHE A 26 -21.87 -11.64 -5.96
CA PHE A 26 -22.76 -11.28 -4.87
C PHE A 26 -22.19 -10.11 -4.05
N ILE A 27 -23.09 -9.30 -3.51
CA ILE A 27 -22.79 -8.33 -2.44
C ILE A 27 -23.17 -8.99 -1.12
N GLU A 28 -22.23 -9.08 -0.17
CA GLU A 28 -22.53 -9.56 1.19
C GLU A 28 -23.12 -8.46 2.04
N SER A 29 -22.47 -7.30 2.05
CA SER A 29 -22.96 -6.13 2.77
C SER A 29 -22.37 -4.84 2.21
N VAL A 30 -23.15 -3.77 2.32
CA VAL A 30 -22.72 -2.39 2.08
C VAL A 30 -23.17 -1.55 3.25
N GLY A 31 -22.34 -0.63 3.70
CA GLY A 31 -22.69 0.22 4.83
C GLY A 31 -21.71 1.35 5.07
N GLU A 32 -21.98 2.07 6.15
CA GLU A 32 -21.17 3.16 6.67
C GLU A 32 -21.02 3.04 8.19
N SER A 33 -19.85 3.42 8.72
CA SER A 33 -19.61 3.46 10.15
C SER A 33 -19.35 4.89 10.61
N LEU A 34 -19.88 5.22 11.79
CA LEU A 34 -19.48 6.40 12.54
C LEU A 34 -18.17 6.12 13.29
N PRO A 35 -17.43 7.18 13.68
CA PRO A 35 -16.21 7.03 14.47
C PRO A 35 -16.47 6.25 15.76
N TYR A 36 -15.68 5.21 16.02
CA TYR A 36 -15.77 4.41 17.24
C TYR A 36 -14.39 3.88 17.61
N ALA A 37 -13.87 4.28 18.77
CA ALA A 37 -12.50 4.00 19.19
C ALA A 37 -12.19 2.50 19.37
N ASP A 38 -13.16 1.69 19.79
CA ASP A 38 -12.99 0.25 19.99
C ASP A 38 -13.36 -0.58 18.74
N TYR A 39 -13.57 0.06 17.58
CA TYR A 39 -13.85 -0.66 16.35
C TYR A 39 -12.68 -1.59 16.00
N LEU A 40 -12.99 -2.86 15.81
CA LEU A 40 -12.01 -3.88 15.45
C LEU A 40 -12.67 -4.99 14.65
N VAL A 41 -12.05 -5.39 13.55
CA VAL A 41 -12.43 -6.55 12.76
C VAL A 41 -11.20 -7.41 12.52
N GLU A 42 -11.25 -8.65 12.99
CA GLU A 42 -10.26 -9.68 12.69
C GLU A 42 -10.91 -10.75 11.82
N ARG A 43 -10.34 -11.00 10.66
CA ARG A 43 -10.75 -12.06 9.74
C ARG A 43 -9.63 -13.08 9.59
N THR A 44 -9.83 -14.23 10.20
CA THR A 44 -8.88 -15.35 10.11
C THR A 44 -9.29 -16.25 8.95
N ARG A 45 -8.36 -16.47 8.01
CA ARG A 45 -8.57 -17.44 6.94
C ARG A 45 -8.58 -18.86 7.50
N THR A 46 -9.61 -19.63 7.18
CA THR A 46 -9.65 -21.07 7.45
C THR A 46 -9.71 -21.85 6.13
N LYS A 47 -9.15 -23.08 6.12
CA LYS A 47 -9.13 -23.94 4.89
C LYS A 47 -10.52 -24.22 4.31
N ASN A 48 -11.56 -24.13 5.15
CA ASN A 48 -12.95 -24.45 4.79
C ASN A 48 -13.84 -23.21 4.68
N ASP A 49 -13.27 -22.00 4.56
CA ASP A 49 -14.06 -20.77 4.48
C ASP A 49 -14.72 -20.66 3.09
N THR A 50 -15.98 -21.09 3.01
CA THR A 50 -16.81 -21.01 1.80
C THR A 50 -17.47 -19.65 1.59
N LYS A 51 -17.39 -18.76 2.58
CA LYS A 51 -18.03 -17.43 2.59
C LYS A 51 -17.01 -16.29 2.61
N SER A 52 -15.78 -16.56 2.18
CA SER A 52 -14.76 -15.51 2.18
C SER A 52 -15.11 -14.42 1.16
N ILE A 53 -15.01 -13.17 1.59
CA ILE A 53 -15.35 -11.97 0.83
C ILE A 53 -14.15 -11.07 0.69
N TYR A 54 -14.10 -10.32 -0.38
CA TYR A 54 -13.25 -9.17 -0.53
C TYR A 54 -13.82 -7.99 0.24
N VAL A 55 -12.97 -7.20 0.86
CA VAL A 55 -13.33 -5.99 1.59
C VAL A 55 -12.83 -4.78 0.81
N PHE A 56 -13.71 -3.87 0.48
CA PHE A 56 -13.40 -2.59 -0.17
C PHE A 56 -13.91 -1.49 0.75
N GLU A 57 -13.02 -0.60 1.18
CA GLU A 57 -13.36 0.44 2.14
C GLU A 57 -12.74 1.79 1.75
N TYR A 58 -13.47 2.87 2.00
CA TYR A 58 -13.01 4.24 1.82
C TYR A 58 -13.15 5.01 3.14
N VAL A 59 -12.09 5.68 3.58
CA VAL A 59 -12.06 6.43 4.83
C VAL A 59 -12.58 7.84 4.62
N ARG A 60 -13.68 8.18 5.30
CA ARG A 60 -14.33 9.51 5.24
C ARG A 60 -13.73 10.52 6.22
N GLY A 61 -13.15 10.07 7.32
CA GLY A 61 -12.54 10.89 8.35
C GLY A 61 -11.86 10.07 9.40
N GLY A 62 -10.98 10.68 10.20
CA GLY A 62 -10.20 10.00 11.22
C GLY A 62 -9.11 9.09 10.66
N LYS A 63 -8.61 8.19 11.51
CA LYS A 63 -7.53 7.25 11.21
C LYS A 63 -7.89 5.82 11.59
N GLY A 64 -7.33 4.88 10.84
CA GLY A 64 -7.42 3.45 11.12
C GLY A 64 -6.12 2.73 10.82
N HIS A 65 -6.02 1.50 11.30
CA HIS A 65 -4.85 0.64 11.16
C HIS A 65 -5.23 -0.69 10.55
N ILE A 66 -4.36 -1.22 9.70
CA ILE A 66 -4.54 -2.51 9.03
C ILE A 66 -3.28 -3.32 9.24
N GLU A 67 -3.43 -4.57 9.64
CA GLU A 67 -2.35 -5.54 9.75
C GLU A 67 -2.67 -6.73 8.84
N CYS A 68 -1.77 -7.05 7.93
CA CYS A 68 -1.91 -8.15 6.99
C CYS A 68 -0.55 -8.65 6.54
N ASP A 69 -0.33 -9.97 6.58
CA ASP A 69 0.90 -10.63 6.14
C ASP A 69 2.18 -10.03 6.77
N GLY A 70 2.13 -9.68 8.06
CA GLY A 70 3.25 -9.07 8.80
C GLY A 70 3.56 -7.62 8.43
N LYS A 71 2.71 -6.99 7.62
CA LYS A 71 2.79 -5.56 7.29
C LYS A 71 1.71 -4.79 8.01
N SER A 72 2.03 -3.55 8.39
CA SER A 72 1.09 -2.63 9.03
C SER A 72 0.92 -1.38 8.17
N TYR A 73 -0.31 -0.91 8.06
CA TYR A 73 -0.68 0.28 7.30
C TYR A 73 -1.53 1.19 8.20
N THR A 74 -1.29 2.49 8.14
CA THR A 74 -2.20 3.50 8.70
C THR A 74 -2.98 4.11 7.54
N VAL A 75 -4.30 4.21 7.67
CA VAL A 75 -5.20 4.83 6.69
C VAL A 75 -5.88 6.05 7.33
N GLN A 76 -6.18 7.05 6.51
CA GLN A 76 -6.78 8.30 6.94
C GLN A 76 -7.79 8.81 5.90
N LYS A 77 -8.45 9.93 6.20
CA LYS A 77 -9.43 10.55 5.29
C LYS A 77 -8.87 10.66 3.87
N GLY A 78 -9.66 10.19 2.90
CA GLY A 78 -9.30 10.17 1.47
C GLY A 78 -8.70 8.84 1.01
N ASP A 79 -8.25 8.00 1.92
CA ASP A 79 -7.63 6.72 1.57
C ASP A 79 -8.70 5.66 1.25
N PHE A 80 -8.41 4.88 0.24
CA PHE A 80 -9.09 3.63 -0.07
C PHE A 80 -8.21 2.46 0.37
N TYR A 81 -8.85 1.38 0.84
CA TYR A 81 -8.15 0.12 1.01
C TYR A 81 -8.98 -1.08 0.57
N PHE A 82 -8.25 -2.08 0.09
CA PHE A 82 -8.74 -3.37 -0.33
C PHE A 82 -8.09 -4.46 0.52
N LEU A 83 -8.89 -5.41 1.03
CA LEU A 83 -8.40 -6.58 1.73
C LEU A 83 -8.81 -7.85 1.00
N ASN A 84 -7.80 -8.64 0.66
CA ASN A 84 -8.00 -9.85 -0.13
C ASN A 84 -8.53 -10.99 0.75
N ARG A 85 -9.61 -11.61 0.32
CA ARG A 85 -10.28 -12.72 1.01
C ARG A 85 -9.39 -13.93 1.28
N LEU A 86 -8.27 -14.07 0.58
CA LEU A 86 -7.36 -15.21 0.72
C LEU A 86 -6.33 -15.05 1.84
N HIS A 87 -6.32 -13.92 2.54
CA HIS A 87 -5.35 -13.57 3.58
C HIS A 87 -6.04 -13.31 4.92
N THR A 88 -5.33 -13.60 6.00
CA THR A 88 -5.74 -13.18 7.35
C THR A 88 -5.42 -11.71 7.54
N HIS A 89 -6.36 -10.94 8.03
CA HIS A 89 -6.17 -9.52 8.27
C HIS A 89 -6.92 -9.03 9.51
N LEU A 90 -6.33 -8.03 10.16
CA LEU A 90 -6.87 -7.29 11.27
C LEU A 90 -6.94 -5.82 10.88
N TYR A 91 -8.06 -5.15 11.14
CA TYR A 91 -8.16 -3.71 10.95
C TYR A 91 -9.02 -3.07 12.04
N TYR A 92 -8.60 -1.90 12.50
CA TYR A 92 -9.17 -1.25 13.68
C TYR A 92 -9.03 0.27 13.63
N SER A 93 -9.85 0.96 14.43
CA SER A 93 -9.78 2.42 14.59
C SER A 93 -8.55 2.84 15.36
N ASP A 94 -8.03 4.01 15.03
CA ASP A 94 -7.19 4.76 15.95
C ASP A 94 -8.01 5.19 17.19
N ARG A 95 -7.42 5.17 18.36
CA ARG A 95 -8.14 5.47 19.60
C ARG A 95 -8.36 6.96 19.84
N GLU A 96 -7.43 7.79 19.38
CA GLU A 96 -7.47 9.25 19.57
C GLU A 96 -8.23 9.94 18.43
N ASP A 97 -8.16 9.38 17.22
CA ASP A 97 -8.79 9.92 16.02
C ASP A 97 -9.56 8.79 15.27
N PRO A 98 -10.64 8.24 15.84
CA PRO A 98 -11.33 7.09 15.27
C PRO A 98 -11.90 7.38 13.88
N TYR A 99 -11.68 6.45 12.93
CA TYR A 99 -12.13 6.65 11.56
C TYR A 99 -13.62 6.42 11.35
N SER A 100 -14.18 7.19 10.44
CA SER A 100 -15.45 6.91 9.79
C SER A 100 -15.19 6.44 8.36
N LYS A 101 -15.97 5.48 7.87
CA LYS A 101 -15.75 4.87 6.58
C LYS A 101 -17.02 4.35 5.93
N VAL A 102 -16.94 4.09 4.64
CA VAL A 102 -17.93 3.32 3.88
C VAL A 102 -17.28 2.04 3.41
N TRP A 103 -18.06 0.96 3.32
CA TRP A 103 -17.56 -0.35 2.88
C TRP A 103 -18.50 -1.04 1.90
N ILE A 104 -17.89 -1.88 1.06
CA ILE A 104 -18.54 -2.88 0.23
C ILE A 104 -17.85 -4.21 0.51
N ASN A 105 -18.60 -5.20 0.96
CA ASN A 105 -18.17 -6.57 1.11
C ASN A 105 -18.80 -7.39 -0.01
N ALA A 106 -17.99 -7.99 -0.87
CA ALA A 106 -18.47 -8.67 -2.06
C ALA A 106 -17.61 -9.90 -2.41
N GLY A 107 -18.13 -10.77 -3.26
CA GLY A 107 -17.43 -11.95 -3.71
C GLY A 107 -18.02 -12.55 -4.98
N GLY A 108 -17.50 -13.73 -5.36
CA GLY A 108 -17.92 -14.47 -6.53
C GLY A 108 -16.85 -14.57 -7.60
N ARG A 109 -17.08 -15.48 -8.58
CA ARG A 109 -16.10 -15.79 -9.62
C ARG A 109 -15.73 -14.60 -10.51
N LEU A 110 -16.65 -13.65 -10.71
CA LEU A 110 -16.38 -12.41 -11.42
C LEU A 110 -15.28 -11.62 -10.74
N LEU A 111 -15.41 -11.38 -9.42
CA LEU A 111 -14.40 -10.62 -8.67
C LEU A 111 -13.07 -11.38 -8.56
N ASP A 112 -13.10 -12.72 -8.44
CA ASP A 112 -11.90 -13.55 -8.45
C ASP A 112 -11.10 -13.34 -9.75
N GLY A 113 -11.80 -13.35 -10.89
CA GLY A 113 -11.20 -13.12 -12.20
C GLY A 113 -10.59 -11.72 -12.33
N LEU A 114 -11.32 -10.70 -11.92
CA LEU A 114 -10.85 -9.30 -11.99
C LEU A 114 -9.67 -9.03 -11.05
N VAL A 115 -9.75 -9.46 -9.80
CA VAL A 115 -8.68 -9.31 -8.81
C VAL A 115 -7.38 -9.97 -9.30
N ASN A 116 -7.48 -11.19 -9.87
CA ASN A 116 -6.34 -11.88 -10.46
C ASN A 116 -5.81 -11.17 -11.71
N ALA A 117 -6.67 -10.78 -12.64
CA ALA A 117 -6.27 -10.10 -13.88
C ALA A 117 -5.59 -8.75 -13.61
N CYS A 118 -6.04 -8.04 -12.57
CA CYS A 118 -5.45 -6.77 -12.14
C CYS A 118 -4.20 -6.94 -11.24
N GLY A 119 -3.80 -8.17 -10.92
CA GLY A 119 -2.65 -8.43 -10.06
C GLY A 119 -2.83 -7.99 -8.59
N LEU A 120 -4.08 -7.83 -8.13
CA LEU A 120 -4.42 -7.42 -6.76
C LEU A 120 -4.38 -8.63 -5.80
N THR A 121 -3.31 -9.42 -5.88
CA THR A 121 -3.16 -10.70 -5.18
C THR A 121 -2.56 -10.58 -3.78
N ASN A 122 -2.01 -9.43 -3.42
CA ASN A 122 -1.52 -9.15 -2.07
C ASN A 122 -2.66 -9.15 -1.04
N GLY A 123 -2.33 -9.40 0.23
CA GLY A 123 -3.31 -9.45 1.32
C GLY A 123 -4.02 -8.12 1.56
N ALA A 124 -3.29 -7.02 1.49
CA ALA A 124 -3.82 -5.67 1.62
C ALA A 124 -3.23 -4.73 0.55
N LEU A 125 -4.06 -3.81 0.06
CA LEU A 125 -3.67 -2.67 -0.78
C LEU A 125 -4.24 -1.40 -0.17
N VAL A 126 -3.45 -0.35 -0.07
CA VAL A 126 -3.88 0.99 0.35
C VAL A 126 -3.53 1.96 -0.76
N ILE A 127 -4.49 2.79 -1.17
CA ILE A 127 -4.31 3.88 -2.15
C ILE A 127 -4.60 5.20 -1.44
N ARG A 128 -3.65 6.12 -1.51
CA ARG A 128 -3.76 7.45 -0.92
C ARG A 128 -4.56 8.38 -1.81
N ASP A 129 -5.35 9.27 -1.19
CA ASP A 129 -6.15 10.29 -1.89
C ASP A 129 -6.91 9.72 -3.11
N SER A 130 -7.57 8.58 -2.90
CA SER A 130 -8.25 7.82 -3.95
C SER A 130 -9.54 8.50 -4.41
N HIS A 131 -9.84 8.36 -5.69
CA HIS A 131 -11.08 8.87 -6.30
C HIS A 131 -12.25 7.86 -6.25
N THR A 132 -12.10 6.78 -5.46
CA THR A 132 -13.06 5.66 -5.46
C THR A 132 -14.35 5.92 -4.71
N LEU A 133 -14.49 7.00 -3.92
CA LEU A 133 -15.70 7.31 -3.14
C LEU A 133 -16.98 7.29 -3.96
N LEU A 134 -16.91 7.76 -5.21
CA LEU A 134 -18.06 7.81 -6.11
C LEU A 134 -18.71 6.43 -6.33
N PHE A 135 -17.94 5.33 -6.32
CA PHE A 135 -18.47 3.98 -6.52
C PHE A 135 -19.24 3.49 -5.31
N PHE A 136 -18.85 3.90 -4.11
CA PHE A 136 -19.60 3.62 -2.88
C PHE A 136 -20.95 4.35 -2.88
N GLU A 137 -20.99 5.59 -3.35
CA GLU A 137 -22.25 6.35 -3.45
C GLU A 137 -23.17 5.78 -4.57
N ARG A 138 -22.60 5.40 -5.73
CA ARG A 138 -23.36 4.68 -6.77
C ARG A 138 -23.92 3.36 -6.26
N MET A 139 -23.13 2.57 -5.54
CA MET A 139 -23.55 1.31 -4.93
C MET A 139 -24.70 1.51 -3.95
N LYS A 140 -24.59 2.52 -3.08
CA LYS A 140 -25.65 2.91 -2.15
C LYS A 140 -26.95 3.25 -2.88
N THR A 141 -26.87 4.05 -3.93
CA THR A 141 -28.03 4.46 -4.72
C THR A 141 -28.70 3.26 -5.40
N ALA A 142 -27.93 2.39 -6.05
CA ALA A 142 -28.44 1.20 -6.71
C ALA A 142 -29.15 0.26 -5.74
N LEU A 143 -28.54 -0.03 -4.58
CA LEU A 143 -29.12 -0.93 -3.58
C LEU A 143 -30.34 -0.32 -2.87
N SER A 144 -30.41 1.00 -2.71
CA SER A 144 -31.58 1.68 -2.13
C SER A 144 -32.80 1.64 -3.04
N ALA A 145 -32.61 1.46 -4.34
CA ALA A 145 -33.69 1.31 -5.33
C ALA A 145 -34.14 -0.16 -5.50
N ALA A 146 -33.48 -1.12 -4.82
CA ALA A 146 -33.80 -2.54 -4.94
C ALA A 146 -35.15 -2.89 -4.32
N ASN A 147 -35.92 -3.69 -5.04
CA ASN A 147 -37.18 -4.29 -4.58
C ASN A 147 -37.30 -5.72 -5.14
N ALA A 148 -38.40 -6.41 -4.86
CA ALA A 148 -38.58 -7.79 -5.29
C ALA A 148 -38.59 -7.98 -6.82
N ASP A 149 -39.02 -6.97 -7.57
CA ASP A 149 -39.24 -7.06 -9.02
C ASP A 149 -37.98 -6.73 -9.82
N ASN A 150 -37.02 -6.01 -9.25
CA ASN A 150 -35.82 -5.52 -9.95
C ASN A 150 -34.48 -6.06 -9.39
N THR A 151 -34.52 -7.09 -8.55
CA THR A 151 -33.32 -7.61 -7.86
C THR A 151 -32.20 -8.02 -8.83
N GLU A 152 -32.52 -8.69 -9.93
CA GLU A 152 -31.52 -9.14 -10.92
C GLU A 152 -30.86 -7.95 -11.64
N GLU A 153 -31.66 -6.94 -12.02
CA GLU A 153 -31.16 -5.72 -12.67
C GLU A 153 -30.25 -4.91 -11.72
N VAL A 154 -30.63 -4.79 -10.47
CA VAL A 154 -29.82 -4.13 -9.44
C VAL A 154 -28.51 -4.88 -9.20
N MET A 155 -28.52 -6.22 -9.13
CA MET A 155 -27.29 -7.00 -8.97
C MET A 155 -26.38 -6.88 -10.21
N ALA A 156 -26.93 -6.82 -11.42
CA ALA A 156 -26.17 -6.57 -12.63
C ALA A 156 -25.51 -5.18 -12.60
N GLU A 157 -26.24 -4.15 -12.14
CA GLU A 157 -25.65 -2.81 -11.97
C GLU A 157 -24.57 -2.79 -10.87
N CYS A 158 -24.78 -3.46 -9.74
CA CYS A 158 -23.77 -3.63 -8.71
C CYS A 158 -22.50 -4.32 -9.24
N ALA A 159 -22.64 -5.32 -10.10
CA ALA A 159 -21.50 -5.98 -10.75
C ALA A 159 -20.70 -5.01 -11.64
N LYS A 160 -21.38 -4.17 -12.44
CA LYS A 160 -20.71 -3.13 -13.26
C LYS A 160 -19.97 -2.13 -12.38
N ILE A 161 -20.60 -1.64 -11.30
CA ILE A 161 -19.98 -0.71 -10.34
C ILE A 161 -18.70 -1.33 -9.74
N MET A 162 -18.73 -2.62 -9.40
CA MET A 162 -17.56 -3.32 -8.88
C MET A 162 -16.46 -3.50 -9.93
N CYS A 163 -16.81 -3.74 -11.19
CA CYS A 163 -15.84 -3.76 -12.27
C CYS A 163 -15.15 -2.40 -12.44
N ASP A 164 -15.92 -1.32 -12.48
CA ASP A 164 -15.41 0.05 -12.58
C ASP A 164 -14.50 0.39 -11.39
N LEU A 165 -14.93 0.05 -10.17
CA LEU A 165 -14.14 0.24 -8.96
C LEU A 165 -12.79 -0.48 -9.04
N ILE A 166 -12.77 -1.77 -9.38
CA ILE A 166 -11.53 -2.57 -9.42
C ILE A 166 -10.58 -2.06 -10.52
N LEU A 167 -11.11 -1.68 -11.68
CA LEU A 167 -10.30 -1.10 -12.76
C LEU A 167 -9.71 0.26 -12.36
N THR A 168 -10.49 1.12 -11.69
CA THR A 168 -9.99 2.40 -11.17
C THR A 168 -8.89 2.18 -10.13
N VAL A 169 -9.09 1.26 -9.19
CA VAL A 169 -8.08 0.86 -8.19
C VAL A 169 -6.79 0.37 -8.87
N TYR A 170 -6.91 -0.45 -9.90
CA TYR A 170 -5.78 -0.92 -10.68
C TYR A 170 -5.02 0.21 -11.37
N GLU A 171 -5.72 1.18 -11.97
CA GLU A 171 -5.10 2.34 -12.62
C GLU A 171 -4.40 3.26 -11.61
N GLU A 172 -5.04 3.56 -10.47
CA GLU A 172 -4.46 4.38 -9.40
C GLU A 172 -3.20 3.70 -8.84
N HIS A 173 -3.27 2.40 -8.56
CA HIS A 173 -2.12 1.62 -8.08
C HIS A 173 -0.95 1.62 -9.09
N ARG A 174 -1.24 1.45 -10.38
CA ARG A 174 -0.20 1.54 -11.42
C ARG A 174 0.43 2.92 -11.53
N LYS A 175 -0.36 3.99 -11.41
CA LYS A 175 0.17 5.36 -11.40
C LYS A 175 1.10 5.59 -10.22
N GLU A 176 0.71 5.13 -9.03
CA GLU A 176 1.53 5.21 -7.82
C GLU A 176 2.84 4.43 -7.99
N GLN A 177 2.78 3.19 -8.48
CA GLN A 177 3.98 2.39 -8.76
C GLN A 177 4.92 3.07 -9.77
N ARG A 178 4.39 3.60 -10.87
CA ARG A 178 5.20 4.33 -11.88
C ARG A 178 5.84 5.58 -11.29
N SER A 179 5.10 6.34 -10.48
CA SER A 179 5.62 7.52 -9.78
C SER A 179 6.72 7.14 -8.80
N THR A 180 6.53 6.07 -8.04
CA THR A 180 7.51 5.55 -7.06
C THR A 180 8.79 5.07 -7.76
N VAL A 181 8.66 4.34 -8.87
CA VAL A 181 9.79 3.88 -9.68
C VAL A 181 10.55 5.06 -10.24
N GLY A 182 9.86 6.04 -10.85
CA GLY A 182 10.48 7.26 -11.36
C GLY A 182 11.17 8.09 -10.27
N THR A 183 10.59 8.15 -9.08
CA THR A 183 11.21 8.84 -7.93
C THR A 183 12.49 8.14 -7.46
N ALA A 184 12.51 6.82 -7.39
CA ALA A 184 13.71 6.06 -7.04
C ALA A 184 14.83 6.23 -8.08
N GLU A 185 14.49 6.28 -9.38
CA GLU A 185 15.43 6.61 -10.46
C GLU A 185 16.03 7.99 -10.28
N ARG A 186 15.21 9.00 -10.07
CA ARG A 186 15.67 10.38 -9.84
C ARG A 186 16.58 10.50 -8.63
N ILE A 187 16.28 9.77 -7.53
CA ILE A 187 17.16 9.71 -6.36
C ILE A 187 18.50 9.07 -6.72
N LYS A 188 18.49 7.98 -7.51
CA LYS A 188 19.73 7.35 -7.97
C LYS A 188 20.55 8.29 -8.85
N ASP A 189 19.91 8.96 -9.81
CA ASP A 189 20.55 9.94 -10.68
C ASP A 189 21.14 11.13 -9.89
N TYR A 190 20.42 11.58 -8.85
CA TYR A 190 20.90 12.61 -7.93
C TYR A 190 22.16 12.16 -7.17
N ILE A 191 22.20 10.90 -6.70
CA ILE A 191 23.39 10.34 -6.07
C ILE A 191 24.53 10.20 -7.09
N ASP A 192 24.23 9.73 -8.31
CA ASP A 192 25.23 9.49 -9.37
C ASP A 192 25.78 10.79 -9.99
N SER A 193 24.94 11.79 -10.22
CA SER A 193 25.31 13.11 -10.71
C SER A 193 25.92 13.98 -9.62
N GLY A 194 25.68 13.64 -8.40
CA GLY A 194 26.20 14.35 -7.26
C GLY A 194 27.71 14.26 -7.22
N LEU A 195 28.26 15.19 -7.80
CA LEU A 195 29.60 15.69 -7.66
C LEU A 195 30.14 15.65 -6.23
N SER A 196 29.32 15.39 -5.27
CA SER A 196 29.71 15.27 -3.90
C SER A 196 29.53 13.84 -3.45
N TYR A 197 30.61 13.14 -3.34
CA TYR A 197 30.73 11.92 -2.54
C TYR A 197 30.27 12.11 -1.08
N ASN A 198 29.72 13.26 -0.77
CA ASN A 198 29.20 13.67 0.54
C ASN A 198 27.67 13.70 0.61
N VAL A 199 26.96 13.21 -0.38
CA VAL A 199 25.49 13.11 -0.33
C VAL A 199 25.07 12.20 0.83
N SER A 200 24.26 12.75 1.71
CA SER A 200 23.64 12.04 2.83
C SER A 200 22.17 11.74 2.55
N LEU A 201 21.57 10.88 3.35
CA LEU A 201 20.11 10.65 3.30
C LEU A 201 19.30 11.91 3.67
N ASP A 202 19.88 12.79 4.49
CA ASP A 202 19.29 14.08 4.85
C ASP A 202 19.23 15.01 3.65
N ASP A 203 20.31 15.10 2.88
CA ASP A 203 20.36 15.91 1.66
C ASP A 203 19.36 15.42 0.62
N ILE A 204 19.24 14.12 0.45
CA ILE A 204 18.24 13.51 -0.44
C ILE A 204 16.82 13.86 0.04
N ALA A 205 16.55 13.72 1.35
CA ALA A 205 15.24 14.00 1.92
C ALA A 205 14.86 15.48 1.73
N GLN A 206 15.80 16.40 1.93
CA GLN A 206 15.61 17.83 1.72
C GLN A 206 15.41 18.17 0.24
N HIS A 207 16.25 17.63 -0.65
CA HIS A 207 16.19 17.91 -2.08
C HIS A 207 14.89 17.46 -2.72
N PHE A 208 14.38 16.29 -2.35
CA PHE A 208 13.14 15.73 -2.90
C PHE A 208 11.88 16.06 -2.10
N TYR A 209 11.99 16.76 -0.97
CA TYR A 209 10.89 17.05 -0.04
C TYR A 209 10.17 15.79 0.43
N LEU A 210 10.92 14.70 0.66
CA LEU A 210 10.39 13.39 1.06
C LEU A 210 10.94 12.98 2.43
N ASN A 211 10.15 12.20 3.18
CA ASN A 211 10.67 11.62 4.42
C ASN A 211 11.67 10.49 4.15
N LYS A 212 12.65 10.32 5.04
CA LYS A 212 13.73 9.34 4.92
C LYS A 212 13.23 7.90 4.83
N SER A 213 12.19 7.55 5.57
CA SER A 213 11.62 6.19 5.58
C SER A 213 11.02 5.84 4.23
N TYR A 214 10.32 6.78 3.61
CA TYR A 214 9.77 6.61 2.27
C TYR A 214 10.87 6.45 1.22
N ILE A 215 11.91 7.30 1.26
CA ILE A 215 13.08 7.21 0.37
C ILE A 215 13.74 5.84 0.48
N ILE A 216 14.00 5.36 1.70
CA ILE A 216 14.61 4.04 1.94
C ILE A 216 13.72 2.94 1.35
N SER A 217 12.41 3.01 1.59
CA SER A 217 11.45 2.01 1.14
C SER A 217 11.42 1.89 -0.39
N ILE A 218 11.20 3.02 -1.11
CA ILE A 218 11.06 3.01 -2.58
C ILE A 218 12.38 2.65 -3.27
N PHE A 219 13.51 3.13 -2.74
CA PHE A 219 14.83 2.86 -3.30
C PHE A 219 15.21 1.39 -3.11
N SER A 220 14.99 0.85 -1.90
CA SER A 220 15.27 -0.56 -1.61
C SER A 220 14.35 -1.51 -2.37
N ALA A 221 13.08 -1.15 -2.53
CA ALA A 221 12.13 -1.94 -3.33
C ALA A 221 12.57 -2.06 -4.79
N LYS A 222 13.13 -0.98 -5.35
CA LYS A 222 13.58 -0.96 -6.75
C LYS A 222 14.94 -1.58 -6.97
N TYR A 223 15.91 -1.30 -6.10
CA TYR A 223 17.33 -1.65 -6.34
C TYR A 223 17.86 -2.78 -5.45
N GLY A 224 17.09 -3.25 -4.45
CA GLY A 224 17.51 -4.32 -3.54
C GLY A 224 18.46 -3.88 -2.43
N TYR A 225 18.83 -2.61 -2.35
CA TYR A 225 19.70 -2.02 -1.32
C TYR A 225 19.27 -0.60 -0.96
N THR A 226 19.67 -0.14 0.23
CA THR A 226 19.32 1.21 0.71
C THR A 226 20.12 2.30 0.02
N PRO A 227 19.64 3.57 -0.02
CA PRO A 227 20.40 4.70 -0.53
C PRO A 227 21.79 4.83 0.12
N LYS A 228 21.87 4.60 1.44
CA LYS A 228 23.15 4.64 2.18
C LYS A 228 24.13 3.57 1.68
N GLN A 229 23.67 2.35 1.44
CA GLN A 229 24.51 1.28 0.88
C GLN A 229 24.97 1.64 -0.53
N TYR A 230 24.09 2.24 -1.33
CA TYR A 230 24.45 2.68 -2.68
C TYR A 230 25.52 3.78 -2.65
N ILE A 231 25.38 4.81 -1.82
CA ILE A 231 26.39 5.88 -1.65
C ILE A 231 27.75 5.30 -1.25
N ILE A 232 27.76 4.37 -0.29
CA ILE A 232 29.00 3.69 0.12
C ILE A 232 29.62 2.93 -1.06
N SER A 233 28.85 2.17 -1.82
CA SER A 233 29.32 1.44 -3.00
C SER A 233 29.94 2.38 -4.05
N ARG A 234 29.32 3.55 -4.29
CA ARG A 234 29.85 4.56 -5.21
C ARG A 234 31.19 5.13 -4.71
N LYS A 235 31.29 5.44 -3.40
CA LYS A 235 32.56 5.87 -2.78
C LYS A 235 33.66 4.82 -2.93
N MET A 236 33.33 3.53 -2.73
CA MET A 236 34.30 2.45 -2.89
C MET A 236 34.79 2.27 -4.35
N SER A 237 33.85 2.41 -5.29
CA SER A 237 34.21 2.38 -6.72
C SER A 237 35.16 3.52 -7.09
N ALA A 238 34.91 4.74 -6.63
CA ALA A 238 35.77 5.89 -6.85
C ALA A 238 37.15 5.71 -6.17
N ALA A 239 37.15 5.20 -4.93
CA ALA A 239 38.41 4.91 -4.21
C ALA A 239 39.26 3.90 -4.95
N ARG A 240 38.67 2.85 -5.54
CA ARG A 240 39.40 1.87 -6.35
C ARG A 240 40.09 2.54 -7.53
N THR A 241 39.37 3.36 -8.30
CA THR A 241 39.95 4.09 -9.43
C THR A 241 41.10 4.99 -8.97
N MET A 242 40.95 5.76 -7.89
CA MET A 242 42.00 6.63 -7.37
C MET A 242 43.24 5.86 -6.91
N LEU A 243 43.08 4.66 -6.33
CA LEU A 243 44.18 3.79 -5.92
C LEU A 243 44.90 3.18 -7.15
N GLU A 244 44.16 2.78 -8.18
CA GLU A 244 44.72 2.23 -9.43
C GLU A 244 45.54 3.29 -10.19
N GLU A 245 45.12 4.54 -10.16
CA GLU A 245 45.83 5.66 -10.79
C GLU A 245 47.09 6.08 -10.03
N ASN A 246 47.27 5.63 -8.78
CA ASN A 246 48.44 5.93 -7.92
C ASN A 246 48.74 7.44 -7.72
N MET A 247 47.72 8.30 -7.89
CA MET A 247 47.88 9.76 -7.78
C MET A 247 47.63 10.28 -6.37
N TYR A 248 46.98 9.50 -5.51
CA TYR A 248 46.51 9.92 -4.19
C TYR A 248 46.93 8.94 -3.10
N GLY A 249 47.37 9.46 -1.95
CA GLY A 249 47.59 8.66 -0.75
C GLY A 249 46.29 8.23 -0.09
N ILE A 250 46.34 7.24 0.80
CA ILE A 250 45.15 6.75 1.53
C ILE A 250 44.47 7.85 2.32
N ALA A 251 45.23 8.77 2.90
CA ALA A 251 44.68 9.91 3.65
C ALA A 251 43.94 10.89 2.72
N ASP A 252 44.56 11.20 1.57
CA ASP A 252 43.96 12.10 0.57
C ASP A 252 42.62 11.53 0.02
N ILE A 253 42.61 10.22 -0.28
CA ILE A 253 41.40 9.53 -0.74
C ILE A 253 40.30 9.57 0.33
N ALA A 254 40.64 9.35 1.61
CA ALA A 254 39.70 9.45 2.70
C ALA A 254 39.07 10.84 2.82
N ASP A 255 39.87 11.89 2.67
CA ASP A 255 39.44 13.29 2.72
C ASP A 255 38.60 13.64 1.48
N ILE A 256 39.02 13.29 0.28
CA ILE A 256 38.28 13.52 -0.97
C ILE A 256 36.90 12.83 -0.93
N LEU A 257 36.83 11.64 -0.38
CA LEU A 257 35.59 10.86 -0.27
C LEU A 257 34.80 11.16 1.01
N HIS A 258 35.22 12.15 1.79
CA HIS A 258 34.59 12.60 3.02
C HIS A 258 34.36 11.48 4.05
N PHE A 259 35.40 10.68 4.31
CA PHE A 259 35.42 9.79 5.45
C PHE A 259 35.91 10.54 6.69
N SER A 260 35.41 10.19 7.85
CA SER A 260 35.80 10.83 9.12
C SER A 260 37.25 10.57 9.52
N SER A 261 37.91 9.58 8.93
CA SER A 261 39.34 9.27 9.08
C SER A 261 39.80 8.27 8.04
N SER A 262 41.11 8.21 7.80
CA SER A 262 41.76 7.18 6.94
C SER A 262 41.56 5.76 7.49
N GLN A 263 41.47 5.57 8.81
CA GLN A 263 41.13 4.28 9.43
C GLN A 263 39.72 3.85 9.11
N HIS A 264 38.76 4.78 9.19
CA HIS A 264 37.35 4.50 8.84
C HIS A 264 37.22 4.16 7.35
N PHE A 265 37.89 4.91 6.48
CA PHE A 265 37.98 4.58 5.06
C PHE A 265 38.52 3.18 4.84
N SER A 266 39.72 2.86 5.39
CA SER A 266 40.38 1.58 5.21
C SER A 266 39.56 0.39 5.67
N SER A 267 38.84 0.56 6.81
CA SER A 267 37.93 -0.46 7.34
C SER A 267 36.70 -0.65 6.42
N SER A 268 36.12 0.45 5.92
CA SER A 268 35.03 0.40 4.96
C SER A 268 35.44 -0.21 3.64
N PHE A 269 36.63 0.13 3.12
CA PHE A 269 37.16 -0.40 1.86
C PHE A 269 37.35 -1.90 1.94
N LYS A 270 38.02 -2.40 2.99
CA LYS A 270 38.22 -3.86 3.20
C LYS A 270 36.95 -4.66 3.34
N LYS A 271 35.84 -4.01 3.82
CA LYS A 271 34.56 -4.69 3.99
C LYS A 271 33.75 -4.76 2.70
N ASN A 272 33.94 -3.84 1.77
CA ASN A 272 33.08 -3.67 0.59
C ASN A 272 33.80 -3.98 -0.74
N VAL A 273 35.09 -4.20 -0.73
CA VAL A 273 35.97 -4.59 -1.84
C VAL A 273 36.68 -5.87 -1.50
#